data_c6b81aa49818a90ed871ed2b147e4b7c
#
_entry.id   c6b81aa49818a90ed871ed2b147e4b7c
#
_cell.length_a   1.000
_cell.length_b   1.000
_cell.length_c   1.000
_cell.angle_alpha   90.00
_cell.angle_beta   90.00
_cell.angle_gamma   90.00
#
_symmetry.space_group_name_H-M   'P 1'
#
loop_
_entity.id
_entity.type
_entity.pdbx_description
1 polymer ?
#
loop_
_entity_poly.entity_id
_entity_poly.type
_entity_poly.pdbx_seq_one_letter_code
_entity_poly.pdbx_strand_id
1 'polypeptide(L)'
;MNKNEITNIPFSLRKFFISSSKNIENTKKRLLKELHIAWQSEIEGIRRIQLKGIQRKNQILVATTVFLSPIPSIDVMAMTVLNSLMIKEIKSIWGCNWSPEILDKVSKEILKTAIAQGVIEWSGQTLIGITKLHGPNWLVSGTFQAVSAAYLTRVVSSSLADFMAITKGVEEPDLDFIKKNSEKIVEKAFEKEKINWKGFISDLRKPLMKLSFSS
;
A
#
# COMPACT_ATOMS: atom_id res chain seq x y z
N MET A 1 36.48 -6.59 -30.31
CA MET A 1 37.88 -7.04 -30.44
C MET A 1 37.92 -8.56 -30.34
N ASN A 2 38.35 -9.24 -31.38
CA ASN A 2 38.29 -10.70 -31.51
C ASN A 2 39.39 -11.35 -30.66
N LYS A 3 39.16 -12.51 -30.05
CA LYS A 3 40.13 -13.21 -29.20
C LYS A 3 41.54 -13.39 -29.88
N ASN A 4 41.56 -13.47 -31.20
CA ASN A 4 42.78 -13.67 -31.99
C ASN A 4 43.65 -12.39 -32.17
N GLU A 5 43.12 -11.20 -31.94
CA GLU A 5 43.88 -9.94 -32.07
C GLU A 5 44.70 -9.64 -30.80
N ILE A 6 44.34 -10.21 -29.64
CA ILE A 6 45.02 -9.98 -28.36
C ILE A 6 46.34 -10.77 -28.28
N THR A 7 46.50 -11.84 -29.08
CA THR A 7 47.69 -12.69 -29.02
C THR A 7 48.96 -12.03 -29.59
N ASN A 8 48.83 -11.01 -30.44
CA ASN A 8 49.95 -10.31 -31.08
C ASN A 8 50.45 -9.07 -30.30
N ILE A 9 49.87 -8.78 -29.13
CA ILE A 9 50.27 -7.62 -28.32
C ILE A 9 51.35 -8.05 -27.30
N PRO A 10 52.37 -7.22 -26.99
CA PRO A 10 53.37 -7.48 -25.96
C PRO A 10 52.74 -7.78 -24.62
N PHE A 11 53.31 -8.70 -23.84
CA PHE A 11 52.74 -9.22 -22.58
C PHE A 11 52.37 -8.11 -21.58
N SER A 12 53.19 -7.08 -21.47
CA SER A 12 52.93 -5.92 -20.61
C SER A 12 51.67 -5.14 -20.99
N LEU A 13 51.48 -4.91 -22.28
CA LEU A 13 50.33 -4.22 -22.83
C LEU A 13 49.08 -5.12 -22.78
N ARG A 14 49.21 -6.43 -22.97
CA ARG A 14 48.10 -7.39 -22.82
C ARG A 14 47.49 -7.36 -21.44
N LYS A 15 48.31 -7.34 -20.38
CA LYS A 15 47.86 -7.23 -19.00
C LYS A 15 47.09 -5.93 -18.74
N PHE A 16 47.60 -4.83 -19.31
CA PHE A 16 46.92 -3.52 -19.23
C PHE A 16 45.57 -3.53 -19.94
N PHE A 17 45.48 -4.05 -21.18
CA PHE A 17 44.21 -4.14 -21.91
C PHE A 17 43.15 -5.02 -21.21
N ILE A 18 43.58 -6.17 -20.69
CA ILE A 18 42.69 -7.06 -19.92
C ILE A 18 42.20 -6.38 -18.66
N SER A 19 43.06 -5.69 -17.92
CA SER A 19 42.70 -4.95 -16.71
C SER A 19 41.74 -3.77 -17.02
N SER A 20 42.03 -2.99 -18.05
CA SER A 20 41.17 -1.90 -18.53
C SER A 20 39.81 -2.40 -18.97
N SER A 21 39.76 -3.46 -19.77
CA SER A 21 38.53 -4.07 -20.23
C SER A 21 37.66 -4.55 -19.05
N LYS A 22 38.28 -5.20 -18.07
CA LYS A 22 37.58 -5.64 -16.84
C LYS A 22 37.04 -4.46 -16.00
N ASN A 23 37.80 -3.37 -15.92
CA ASN A 23 37.39 -2.17 -15.22
C ASN A 23 36.21 -1.47 -15.90
N ILE A 24 36.21 -1.41 -17.24
CA ILE A 24 35.12 -0.87 -18.05
C ILE A 24 33.85 -1.71 -17.83
N GLU A 25 33.98 -3.04 -17.90
CA GLU A 25 32.84 -3.94 -17.69
C GLU A 25 32.25 -3.82 -16.28
N ASN A 26 33.07 -3.74 -15.25
CA ASN A 26 32.64 -3.52 -13.88
C ASN A 26 31.94 -2.16 -13.70
N THR A 27 32.49 -1.10 -14.32
CA THR A 27 31.88 0.24 -14.30
C THR A 27 30.52 0.22 -14.99
N LYS A 28 30.42 -0.41 -16.16
CA LYS A 28 29.16 -0.58 -16.89
C LYS A 28 28.12 -1.31 -16.06
N LYS A 29 28.48 -2.43 -15.41
CA LYS A 29 27.57 -3.19 -14.54
C LYS A 29 27.10 -2.35 -13.36
N ARG A 30 27.97 -1.56 -12.73
CA ARG A 30 27.62 -0.67 -11.64
C ARG A 30 26.63 0.40 -12.10
N LEU A 31 26.92 1.09 -13.21
CA LEU A 31 26.03 2.12 -13.76
C LEU A 31 24.67 1.58 -14.16
N LEU A 32 24.63 0.39 -14.79
CA LEU A 32 23.35 -0.26 -15.13
C LEU A 32 22.55 -0.62 -13.89
N LYS A 33 23.21 -1.09 -12.81
CA LYS A 33 22.55 -1.37 -11.54
C LYS A 33 22.00 -0.10 -10.89
N GLU A 34 22.77 0.96 -10.86
CA GLU A 34 22.35 2.27 -10.31
C GLU A 34 21.17 2.83 -11.10
N LEU A 35 21.23 2.78 -12.42
CA LEU A 35 20.13 3.20 -13.30
C LEU A 35 18.86 2.36 -13.07
N HIS A 36 19.02 1.05 -12.93
CA HIS A 36 17.90 0.16 -12.64
C HIS A 36 17.23 0.49 -11.28
N ILE A 37 18.04 0.73 -10.24
CA ILE A 37 17.53 1.13 -8.92
C ILE A 37 16.78 2.47 -9.01
N ALA A 38 17.37 3.47 -9.69
CA ALA A 38 16.74 4.77 -9.88
C ALA A 38 15.41 4.64 -10.63
N TRP A 39 15.37 3.87 -11.70
CA TRP A 39 14.16 3.58 -12.48
C TRP A 39 13.07 2.90 -11.64
N GLN A 40 13.43 1.88 -10.83
CA GLN A 40 12.50 1.19 -9.95
C GLN A 40 11.92 2.14 -8.88
N SER A 41 12.76 3.01 -8.33
CA SER A 41 12.34 4.03 -7.34
C SER A 41 11.35 5.01 -7.94
N GLU A 42 11.58 5.47 -9.16
CA GLU A 42 10.69 6.41 -9.86
C GLU A 42 9.32 5.78 -10.17
N ILE A 43 9.33 4.56 -10.72
CA ILE A 43 8.09 3.80 -10.97
C ILE A 43 7.30 3.60 -9.67
N GLU A 44 7.96 3.23 -8.58
CA GLU A 44 7.30 3.04 -7.28
C GLU A 44 6.73 4.37 -6.78
N GLY A 45 7.42 5.49 -6.97
CA GLY A 45 6.93 6.83 -6.66
C GLY A 45 5.62 7.13 -7.38
N ILE A 46 5.55 6.89 -8.70
CA ILE A 46 4.35 7.08 -9.51
C ILE A 46 3.20 6.19 -9.03
N ARG A 47 3.47 4.89 -8.77
CA ARG A 47 2.48 3.95 -8.24
C ARG A 47 1.89 4.42 -6.90
N ARG A 48 2.73 4.98 -6.01
CA ARG A 48 2.29 5.52 -4.71
C ARG A 48 1.41 6.77 -4.85
N ILE A 49 1.68 7.61 -5.84
CA ILE A 49 0.80 8.76 -6.15
C ILE A 49 -0.57 8.27 -6.62
N GLN A 50 -0.60 7.31 -7.55
CA GLN A 50 -1.85 6.72 -8.04
C GLN A 50 -2.63 6.02 -6.91
N LEU A 51 -1.93 5.29 -6.02
CA LEU A 51 -2.54 4.65 -4.86
C LEU A 51 -3.27 5.65 -3.96
N LYS A 52 -2.70 6.83 -3.70
CA LYS A 52 -3.35 7.87 -2.89
C LYS A 52 -4.69 8.30 -3.48
N GLY A 53 -4.81 8.39 -4.80
CA GLY A 53 -6.07 8.68 -5.48
C GLY A 53 -7.13 7.59 -5.24
N ILE A 54 -6.74 6.32 -5.40
CA ILE A 54 -7.60 5.17 -5.12
C ILE A 54 -8.02 5.13 -3.66
N GLN A 55 -7.09 5.32 -2.74
CA GLN A 55 -7.36 5.36 -1.31
C GLN A 55 -8.40 6.42 -0.97
N ARG A 56 -8.21 7.66 -1.43
CA ARG A 56 -9.12 8.76 -1.15
C ARG A 56 -10.54 8.48 -1.64
N LYS A 57 -10.68 7.99 -2.87
CA LYS A 57 -11.98 7.60 -3.45
C LYS A 57 -12.67 6.54 -2.60
N ASN A 58 -11.96 5.47 -2.25
CA ASN A 58 -12.52 4.35 -1.50
C ASN A 58 -12.78 4.69 -0.04
N GLN A 59 -11.96 5.53 0.60
CA GLN A 59 -12.21 6.03 1.96
C GLN A 59 -13.53 6.80 2.06
N ILE A 60 -13.80 7.67 1.09
CA ILE A 60 -15.07 8.42 1.06
C ILE A 60 -16.24 7.47 0.84
N LEU A 61 -16.13 6.54 -0.10
CA LEU A 61 -17.17 5.55 -0.39
C LEU A 61 -17.48 4.71 0.87
N VAL A 62 -16.46 4.16 1.51
CA VAL A 62 -16.61 3.32 2.71
C VAL A 62 -17.19 4.13 3.87
N ALA A 63 -16.66 5.34 4.13
CA ALA A 63 -17.17 6.20 5.17
C ALA A 63 -18.66 6.52 4.97
N THR A 64 -19.07 6.84 3.75
CA THR A 64 -20.47 7.12 3.42
C THR A 64 -21.35 5.90 3.62
N THR A 65 -20.93 4.73 3.13
CA THR A 65 -21.69 3.48 3.26
C THR A 65 -21.87 3.10 4.72
N VAL A 66 -20.83 3.17 5.53
CA VAL A 66 -20.88 2.83 6.97
C VAL A 66 -21.70 3.85 7.75
N PHE A 67 -21.58 5.15 7.42
CA PHE A 67 -22.37 6.21 8.05
C PHE A 67 -23.87 6.04 7.80
N LEU A 68 -24.27 5.61 6.60
CA LEU A 68 -25.66 5.41 6.22
C LEU A 68 -26.21 4.03 6.64
N SER A 69 -25.36 3.13 7.15
CA SER A 69 -25.79 1.80 7.58
C SER A 69 -26.60 1.88 8.89
N PRO A 70 -27.82 1.31 8.92
CA PRO A 70 -28.66 1.33 10.12
C PRO A 70 -28.12 0.46 11.27
N ILE A 71 -27.25 -0.52 10.94
CA ILE A 71 -26.63 -1.44 11.92
C ILE A 71 -25.14 -1.46 11.68
N PRO A 72 -24.40 -0.57 12.34
CA PRO A 72 -22.97 -0.53 12.20
C PRO A 72 -22.33 -1.70 12.96
N SER A 73 -21.88 -2.70 12.23
CA SER A 73 -21.13 -3.82 12.77
C SER A 73 -19.73 -3.88 12.16
N ILE A 74 -18.79 -4.54 12.86
CA ILE A 74 -17.45 -4.82 12.35
C ILE A 74 -17.53 -5.58 11.03
N ASP A 75 -18.51 -6.48 10.89
CA ASP A 75 -18.69 -7.28 9.67
C ASP A 75 -19.05 -6.41 8.46
N VAL A 76 -19.96 -5.43 8.62
CA VAL A 76 -20.30 -4.47 7.57
C VAL A 76 -19.10 -3.63 7.19
N MET A 77 -18.32 -3.16 8.17
CA MET A 77 -17.08 -2.43 7.89
C MET A 77 -16.08 -3.32 7.14
N ALA A 78 -15.88 -4.55 7.58
CA ALA A 78 -14.98 -5.50 6.96
C ALA A 78 -15.34 -5.78 5.49
N MET A 79 -16.61 -6.05 5.21
CA MET A 79 -17.10 -6.28 3.85
C MET A 79 -16.93 -5.05 2.94
N THR A 80 -17.17 -3.87 3.49
CA THR A 80 -17.08 -2.62 2.72
C THR A 80 -15.63 -2.25 2.42
N VAL A 81 -14.73 -2.49 3.36
CA VAL A 81 -13.28 -2.25 3.19
C VAL A 81 -12.68 -3.15 2.12
N LEU A 82 -13.14 -4.39 2.01
CA LEU A 82 -12.71 -5.33 0.96
C LEU A 82 -13.44 -5.08 -0.38
N ASN A 83 -13.55 -3.83 -0.78
CA ASN A 83 -14.13 -3.48 -2.06
C ASN A 83 -13.33 -4.09 -3.22
N SER A 84 -13.97 -4.98 -3.97
CA SER A 84 -13.36 -5.67 -5.12
C SER A 84 -12.85 -4.73 -6.20
N LEU A 85 -13.46 -3.55 -6.35
CA LEU A 85 -13.01 -2.52 -7.29
C LEU A 85 -11.68 -1.92 -6.83
N MET A 86 -11.53 -1.58 -5.55
CA MET A 86 -10.29 -1.07 -4.97
C MET A 86 -9.15 -2.08 -5.17
N ILE A 87 -9.40 -3.35 -4.86
CA ILE A 87 -8.39 -4.42 -5.00
C ILE A 87 -7.94 -4.57 -6.46
N LYS A 88 -8.90 -4.52 -7.42
CA LYS A 88 -8.60 -4.57 -8.86
C LYS A 88 -7.82 -3.36 -9.34
N GLU A 89 -8.16 -2.16 -8.87
CA GLU A 89 -7.44 -0.92 -9.20
C GLU A 89 -5.99 -0.98 -8.69
N ILE A 90 -5.77 -1.45 -7.44
CA ILE A 90 -4.42 -1.62 -6.88
C ILE A 90 -3.65 -2.69 -7.67
N LYS A 91 -4.28 -3.85 -7.95
CA LYS A 91 -3.69 -4.90 -8.78
C LYS A 91 -3.17 -4.36 -10.12
N SER A 92 -3.98 -3.54 -10.78
CA SER A 92 -3.64 -2.94 -12.07
C SER A 92 -2.40 -2.04 -12.00
N ILE A 93 -2.27 -1.21 -10.94
CA ILE A 93 -1.11 -0.31 -10.76
C ILE A 93 0.20 -1.11 -10.63
N TRP A 94 0.18 -2.22 -9.89
CA TRP A 94 1.39 -3.05 -9.69
C TRP A 94 1.61 -4.06 -10.80
N GLY A 95 0.68 -4.17 -11.78
CA GLY A 95 0.76 -5.18 -12.85
C GLY A 95 0.75 -6.61 -12.32
N CYS A 96 0.00 -6.85 -11.23
CA CYS A 96 -0.05 -8.12 -10.55
C CYS A 96 -0.89 -9.13 -11.33
N ASN A 97 -0.38 -10.35 -11.58
CA ASN A 97 -1.05 -11.40 -12.35
C ASN A 97 -1.73 -12.48 -11.49
N TRP A 98 -1.91 -12.21 -10.18
CA TRP A 98 -2.54 -13.19 -9.29
C TRP A 98 -3.98 -13.50 -9.67
N SER A 99 -4.38 -14.74 -9.42
CA SER A 99 -5.76 -15.18 -9.57
C SER A 99 -6.70 -14.42 -8.61
N PRO A 100 -8.01 -14.36 -8.92
CA PRO A 100 -9.00 -13.76 -8.02
C PRO A 100 -9.00 -14.42 -6.63
N GLU A 101 -8.77 -15.75 -6.57
CA GLU A 101 -8.73 -16.54 -5.33
C GLU A 101 -7.58 -16.11 -4.42
N ILE A 102 -6.40 -15.91 -4.99
CA ILE A 102 -5.22 -15.45 -4.23
C ILE A 102 -5.41 -14.00 -3.77
N LEU A 103 -5.94 -13.14 -4.63
CA LEU A 103 -6.25 -11.75 -4.24
C LEU A 103 -7.23 -11.69 -3.07
N ASP A 104 -8.27 -12.51 -3.09
CA ASP A 104 -9.25 -12.59 -2.01
C ASP A 104 -8.59 -13.08 -0.71
N LYS A 105 -7.80 -14.15 -0.77
CA LYS A 105 -7.07 -14.68 0.39
C LYS A 105 -6.12 -13.65 1.01
N VAL A 106 -5.28 -13.00 0.18
CA VAL A 106 -4.35 -11.97 0.64
C VAL A 106 -5.10 -10.80 1.28
N SER A 107 -6.16 -10.33 0.62
CA SER A 107 -6.95 -9.18 1.10
C SER A 107 -7.64 -9.48 2.43
N LYS A 108 -8.21 -10.67 2.58
CA LYS A 108 -8.85 -11.13 3.82
C LYS A 108 -7.84 -11.29 4.97
N GLU A 109 -6.68 -11.84 4.68
CA GLU A 109 -5.64 -12.01 5.71
C GLU A 109 -5.07 -10.66 6.16
N ILE A 110 -4.83 -9.72 5.24
CA ILE A 110 -4.42 -8.35 5.57
C ILE A 110 -5.49 -7.65 6.42
N LEU A 111 -6.78 -7.76 6.04
CA LEU A 111 -7.86 -7.17 6.81
C LEU A 111 -7.95 -7.75 8.21
N LYS A 112 -7.95 -9.08 8.33
CA LYS A 112 -7.98 -9.80 9.61
C LYS A 112 -6.83 -9.37 10.50
N THR A 113 -5.63 -9.28 9.96
CA THR A 113 -4.43 -8.82 10.67
C THR A 113 -4.57 -7.36 11.11
N ALA A 114 -5.10 -6.48 10.27
CA ALA A 114 -5.30 -5.06 10.61
C ALA A 114 -6.31 -4.91 11.77
N ILE A 115 -7.39 -5.69 11.77
CA ILE A 115 -8.36 -5.71 12.88
C ILE A 115 -7.69 -6.25 14.15
N ALA A 116 -6.96 -7.36 14.07
CA ALA A 116 -6.26 -7.96 15.21
C ALA A 116 -5.19 -7.04 15.81
N GLN A 117 -4.58 -6.18 15.02
CA GLN A 117 -3.62 -5.16 15.49
C GLN A 117 -4.29 -3.90 16.06
N GLY A 118 -5.61 -3.88 16.21
CA GLY A 118 -6.31 -2.79 16.86
C GLY A 118 -6.43 -1.51 16.04
N VAL A 119 -6.41 -1.61 14.70
CA VAL A 119 -6.53 -0.43 13.80
C VAL A 119 -7.84 0.32 14.03
N ILE A 120 -8.93 -0.40 14.28
CA ILE A 120 -10.28 0.18 14.55
C ILE A 120 -10.28 0.86 15.91
N GLU A 121 -9.83 0.17 16.95
CA GLU A 121 -9.80 0.65 18.32
C GLU A 121 -8.93 1.89 18.46
N TRP A 122 -7.76 1.88 17.84
CA TRP A 122 -6.85 3.02 17.86
C TRP A 122 -7.47 4.25 17.17
N SER A 123 -8.07 4.07 15.99
CA SER A 123 -8.70 5.18 15.27
C SER A 123 -9.84 5.78 16.08
N GLY A 124 -10.58 4.93 16.78
CA GLY A 124 -11.66 5.32 17.66
C GLY A 124 -11.21 6.12 18.86
N GLN A 125 -10.24 5.63 19.61
CA GLN A 125 -9.70 6.31 20.78
C GLN A 125 -9.09 7.67 20.41
N THR A 126 -8.39 7.74 19.27
CA THR A 126 -7.80 8.97 18.77
C THR A 126 -8.88 10.00 18.41
N LEU A 127 -9.97 9.57 17.79
CA LEU A 127 -11.08 10.45 17.44
C LEU A 127 -11.79 11.02 18.68
N ILE A 128 -12.06 10.20 19.69
CA ILE A 128 -12.65 10.64 20.96
C ILE A 128 -11.74 11.68 21.63
N GLY A 129 -10.42 11.48 21.61
CA GLY A 129 -9.47 12.43 22.18
C GLY A 129 -9.40 13.79 21.44
N ILE A 130 -9.72 13.83 20.15
CA ILE A 130 -9.67 15.05 19.32
C ILE A 130 -11.02 15.78 19.31
N THR A 131 -12.14 15.04 19.35
CA THR A 131 -13.47 15.59 19.22
C THR A 131 -14.24 15.46 20.54
N LYS A 132 -14.41 16.55 21.27
CA LYS A 132 -15.47 16.67 22.27
C LYS A 132 -16.78 16.85 21.51
N LEU A 133 -17.29 15.77 20.91
CA LEU A 133 -18.49 15.79 20.09
C LEU A 133 -19.72 15.99 20.99
N HIS A 134 -20.30 17.18 20.92
CA HIS A 134 -21.60 17.47 21.48
C HIS A 134 -22.64 17.27 20.37
N GLY A 135 -23.36 16.16 20.39
CA GLY A 135 -24.39 15.85 19.40
C GLY A 135 -25.23 14.61 19.80
N PRO A 136 -26.30 14.29 19.08
CA PRO A 136 -27.09 13.09 19.30
C PRO A 136 -26.20 11.83 19.22
N ASN A 137 -26.39 10.90 20.16
CA ASN A 137 -25.51 9.71 20.29
C ASN A 137 -25.35 8.88 19.01
N TRP A 138 -26.40 8.79 18.16
CA TRP A 138 -26.36 8.07 16.91
C TRP A 138 -25.47 8.75 15.85
N LEU A 139 -25.47 10.11 15.82
CA LEU A 139 -24.62 10.87 14.90
C LEU A 139 -23.14 10.74 15.28
N VAL A 140 -22.86 10.75 16.58
CA VAL A 140 -21.52 10.53 17.12
C VAL A 140 -21.04 9.12 16.79
N SER A 141 -21.86 8.11 17.02
CA SER A 141 -21.54 6.70 16.75
C SER A 141 -21.31 6.46 15.24
N GLY A 142 -22.21 6.95 14.36
CA GLY A 142 -22.08 6.79 12.92
C GLY A 142 -20.81 7.47 12.36
N THR A 143 -20.52 8.68 12.85
CA THR A 143 -19.29 9.38 12.43
C THR A 143 -18.03 8.64 12.86
N PHE A 144 -18.02 8.12 14.10
CA PHE A 144 -16.92 7.34 14.64
C PHE A 144 -16.63 6.11 13.78
N GLN A 145 -17.66 5.36 13.45
CA GLN A 145 -17.53 4.14 12.64
C GLN A 145 -17.13 4.45 11.19
N ALA A 146 -17.68 5.50 10.59
CA ALA A 146 -17.32 5.94 9.25
C ALA A 146 -15.84 6.32 9.17
N VAL A 147 -15.32 7.05 10.16
CA VAL A 147 -13.90 7.43 10.22
C VAL A 147 -13.02 6.22 10.47
N SER A 148 -13.40 5.31 11.37
CA SER A 148 -12.67 4.07 11.62
C SER A 148 -12.61 3.17 10.38
N ALA A 149 -13.72 3.03 9.67
CA ALA A 149 -13.79 2.25 8.44
C ALA A 149 -12.94 2.87 7.31
N ALA A 150 -12.97 4.19 7.15
CA ALA A 150 -12.11 4.89 6.21
C ALA A 150 -10.62 4.75 6.54
N TYR A 151 -10.27 4.80 7.83
CA TYR A 151 -8.90 4.59 8.28
C TYR A 151 -8.43 3.15 8.05
N LEU A 152 -9.28 2.18 8.38
CA LEU A 152 -9.01 0.77 8.09
C LEU A 152 -8.81 0.54 6.59
N THR A 153 -9.64 1.15 5.74
CA THR A 153 -9.48 1.11 4.27
C THR A 153 -8.09 1.61 3.84
N ARG A 154 -7.60 2.67 4.47
CA ARG A 154 -6.29 3.24 4.18
C ARG A 154 -5.16 2.29 4.57
N VAL A 155 -5.21 1.72 5.76
CA VAL A 155 -4.21 0.75 6.22
C VAL A 155 -4.21 -0.50 5.33
N VAL A 156 -5.39 -1.07 5.06
CA VAL A 156 -5.54 -2.29 4.23
C VAL A 156 -5.02 -2.04 2.81
N SER A 157 -5.40 -0.93 2.18
CA SER A 157 -4.94 -0.61 0.83
C SER A 157 -3.43 -0.35 0.74
N SER A 158 -2.84 0.32 1.75
CA SER A 158 -1.38 0.49 1.86
C SER A 158 -0.68 -0.84 2.03
N SER A 159 -1.21 -1.71 2.90
CA SER A 159 -0.65 -3.05 3.15
C SER A 159 -0.73 -3.94 1.92
N LEU A 160 -1.85 -3.91 1.19
CA LEU A 160 -2.03 -4.66 -0.05
C LEU A 160 -1.03 -4.20 -1.12
N ALA A 161 -0.86 -2.90 -1.26
CA ALA A 161 0.12 -2.33 -2.18
C ALA A 161 1.56 -2.70 -1.81
N ASP A 162 1.91 -2.67 -0.53
CA ASP A 162 3.23 -3.08 -0.04
C ASP A 162 3.45 -4.58 -0.26
N PHE A 163 2.42 -5.41 -0.07
CA PHE A 163 2.48 -6.84 -0.35
C PHE A 163 2.75 -7.12 -1.84
N MET A 164 2.02 -6.44 -2.74
CA MET A 164 2.23 -6.55 -4.20
C MET A 164 3.61 -6.03 -4.63
N ALA A 165 4.12 -4.98 -3.98
CA ALA A 165 5.46 -4.44 -4.26
C ALA A 165 6.56 -5.44 -3.88
N ILE A 166 6.45 -6.14 -2.75
CA ILE A 166 7.42 -7.13 -2.27
C ILE A 166 7.46 -8.35 -3.20
N THR A 167 6.30 -8.85 -3.57
CA THR A 167 6.19 -10.02 -4.46
C THR A 167 6.43 -9.67 -5.94
N LYS A 168 6.57 -8.38 -6.26
CA LYS A 168 6.65 -7.85 -7.64
C LYS A 168 5.46 -8.24 -8.53
N GLY A 169 4.39 -8.80 -7.94
CA GLY A 169 3.18 -9.22 -8.64
C GLY A 169 3.37 -10.37 -9.65
N VAL A 170 4.56 -11.00 -9.68
CA VAL A 170 4.92 -11.98 -10.72
C VAL A 170 4.50 -13.39 -10.32
N GLU A 171 4.75 -13.77 -9.09
CA GLU A 171 4.44 -15.12 -8.57
C GLU A 171 3.29 -15.06 -7.57
N GLU A 172 2.42 -16.06 -7.63
CA GLU A 172 1.35 -16.20 -6.64
C GLU A 172 1.95 -16.64 -5.30
N PRO A 173 1.74 -15.88 -4.22
CA PRO A 173 2.25 -16.25 -2.92
C PRO A 173 1.48 -17.44 -2.35
N ASP A 174 2.17 -18.34 -1.68
CA ASP A 174 1.55 -19.40 -0.91
C ASP A 174 0.94 -18.89 0.41
N LEU A 175 0.14 -19.72 1.06
CA LEU A 175 -0.58 -19.34 2.29
C LEU A 175 0.37 -19.02 3.45
N ASP A 176 1.49 -19.73 3.55
CA ASP A 176 2.46 -19.55 4.63
C ASP A 176 3.23 -18.23 4.45
N PHE A 177 3.57 -17.91 3.20
CA PHE A 177 4.16 -16.62 2.86
C PHE A 177 3.20 -15.46 3.17
N ILE A 178 1.90 -15.61 2.84
CA ILE A 178 0.87 -14.61 3.13
C ILE A 178 0.80 -14.35 4.63
N LYS A 179 0.63 -15.39 5.45
CA LYS A 179 0.52 -15.28 6.91
C LYS A 179 1.77 -14.68 7.54
N LYS A 180 2.95 -15.15 7.16
CA LYS A 180 4.22 -14.71 7.70
C LYS A 180 4.52 -13.23 7.43
N ASN A 181 4.12 -12.71 6.28
CA ASN A 181 4.46 -11.35 5.86
C ASN A 181 3.35 -10.34 6.16
N SER A 182 2.07 -10.76 6.24
CA SER A 182 0.94 -9.85 6.49
C SER A 182 1.10 -9.07 7.79
N GLU A 183 1.54 -9.71 8.87
CA GLU A 183 1.71 -9.07 10.17
C GLU A 183 2.68 -7.88 10.11
N LYS A 184 3.89 -8.08 9.59
CA LYS A 184 4.89 -7.02 9.45
C LYS A 184 4.49 -5.91 8.49
N ILE A 185 3.81 -6.29 7.40
CA ILE A 185 3.37 -5.33 6.39
C ILE A 185 2.26 -4.44 6.94
N VAL A 186 1.29 -5.02 7.65
CA VAL A 186 0.19 -4.29 8.28
C VAL A 186 0.72 -3.40 9.39
N GLU A 187 1.59 -3.90 10.26
CA GLU A 187 2.22 -3.13 11.32
C GLU A 187 2.93 -1.89 10.77
N LYS A 188 3.76 -2.08 9.75
CA LYS A 188 4.47 -0.98 9.08
C LYS A 188 3.52 0.04 8.45
N ALA A 189 2.47 -0.43 7.77
CA ALA A 189 1.46 0.45 7.18
C ALA A 189 0.69 1.20 8.27
N PHE A 190 0.30 0.53 9.34
CA PHE A 190 -0.40 1.10 10.47
C PHE A 190 0.41 2.20 11.15
N GLU A 191 1.67 1.94 11.51
CA GLU A 191 2.54 2.94 12.12
C GLU A 191 2.76 4.16 11.21
N LYS A 192 2.97 3.94 9.93
CA LYS A 192 3.10 5.02 8.94
C LYS A 192 1.85 5.89 8.86
N GLU A 193 0.68 5.28 8.90
CA GLU A 193 -0.60 6.00 8.81
C GLU A 193 -0.96 6.71 10.11
N LYS A 194 -0.53 6.19 11.29
CA LYS A 194 -0.66 6.91 12.58
C LYS A 194 0.02 8.28 12.54
N ILE A 195 1.20 8.37 11.96
CA ILE A 195 1.96 9.63 11.84
C ILE A 195 1.22 10.66 11.00
N ASN A 196 0.43 10.22 10.01
CA ASN A 196 -0.31 11.06 9.09
C ASN A 196 -1.76 11.36 9.54
N TRP A 197 -2.13 11.02 10.77
CA TRP A 197 -3.50 11.09 11.27
C TRP A 197 -4.16 12.48 11.12
N LYS A 198 -3.45 13.56 11.41
CA LYS A 198 -3.98 14.93 11.26
C LYS A 198 -4.35 15.24 9.81
N GLY A 199 -3.49 14.86 8.87
CA GLY A 199 -3.77 15.01 7.44
C GLY A 199 -4.98 14.18 7.00
N PHE A 200 -5.08 12.95 7.47
CA PHE A 200 -6.21 12.06 7.21
C PHE A 200 -7.56 12.68 7.66
N ILE A 201 -7.64 13.19 8.88
CA ILE A 201 -8.85 13.85 9.40
C ILE A 201 -9.20 15.09 8.57
N SER A 202 -8.22 15.90 8.20
CA SER A 202 -8.44 17.07 7.32
C SER A 202 -9.03 16.67 5.97
N ASP A 203 -8.53 15.60 5.37
CA ASP A 203 -8.99 15.09 4.07
C ASP A 203 -10.43 14.55 4.11
N LEU A 204 -10.83 13.92 5.21
CA LEU A 204 -12.18 13.39 5.39
C LEU A 204 -13.21 14.45 5.80
N ARG A 205 -12.81 15.50 6.50
CA ARG A 205 -13.73 16.51 7.04
C ARG A 205 -14.59 17.18 5.98
N LYS A 206 -13.99 17.60 4.85
CA LYS A 206 -14.70 18.30 3.78
C LYS A 206 -15.83 17.46 3.13
N PRO A 207 -15.62 16.19 2.73
CA PRO A 207 -16.68 15.35 2.20
C PRO A 207 -17.80 15.05 3.21
N LEU A 208 -17.44 14.75 4.47
CA LEU A 208 -18.41 14.41 5.51
C LEU A 208 -19.30 15.62 5.89
N MET A 209 -18.73 16.82 5.95
CA MET A 209 -19.52 18.02 6.20
C MET A 209 -20.51 18.31 5.06
N LYS A 210 -20.18 18.04 3.80
CA LYS A 210 -21.12 18.19 2.68
C LYS A 210 -22.32 17.27 2.79
N LEU A 211 -22.12 16.04 3.31
CA LEU A 211 -23.19 15.07 3.51
C LEU A 211 -24.13 15.47 4.66
N SER A 212 -23.60 16.08 5.73
CA SER A 212 -24.39 16.51 6.90
C SER A 212 -25.26 17.75 6.65
N PHE A 213 -25.00 18.55 5.60
CA PHE A 213 -25.80 19.72 5.22
C PHE A 213 -26.77 19.44 4.07
N SER A 214 -26.79 18.23 3.50
CA SER A 214 -27.61 17.82 2.36
C SER A 214 -28.83 16.96 2.80
N SER A 215 -28.96 16.70 4.08
CA SER A 215 -30.09 16.02 4.72
C SER A 215 -30.89 17.02 5.55
#